data_d54834604110da22ef48d4c889e95d8a
#
_entry.id   d54834604110da22ef48d4c889e95d8a
#
_cell.length_a   1.000
_cell.length_b   1.000
_cell.length_c   1.000
_cell.angle_alpha   90.00
_cell.angle_beta   90.00
_cell.angle_gamma   90.00
#
_symmetry.space_group_name_H-M   'P 1'
#
loop_
_entity.id
_entity.type
_entity.pdbx_description
1 polymer ?
#
loop_
_entity_poly.entity_id
_entity_poly.type
_entity_poly.pdbx_seq_one_letter_code
_entity_poly.pdbx_strand_id
1 'polypeptide(L)'
;MIVAALEDGPEVTRVIHMRTVHISPDAILVAAKIAVRPADTAAQVAAGIDAAEKRVRATVPIAEIIYLEPDIYHPSREDHTDPSIRAAQRGRLHRDRAKDTQ
;
A
#
# COMPACT_ATOMS: atom_id res chain seq x y z
N MET A 1 -5.87 -6.23 4.34
CA MET A 1 -5.36 -7.07 3.21
C MET A 1 -4.72 -6.25 2.11
N ILE A 2 -5.36 -5.20 1.65
CA ILE A 2 -4.81 -4.39 0.54
C ILE A 2 -3.54 -3.67 0.97
N VAL A 3 -3.52 -3.04 2.15
CA VAL A 3 -2.31 -2.36 2.66
C VAL A 3 -1.15 -3.35 2.77
N ALA A 4 -1.40 -4.53 3.34
CA ALA A 4 -0.37 -5.56 3.48
C ALA A 4 0.14 -6.02 2.11
N ALA A 5 -0.74 -6.20 1.13
CA ALA A 5 -0.34 -6.60 -0.22
C ALA A 5 0.51 -5.52 -0.89
N LEU A 6 0.15 -4.25 -0.73
CA LEU A 6 0.93 -3.14 -1.28
C LEU A 6 2.32 -3.06 -0.66
N GLU A 7 2.43 -3.31 0.63
CA GLU A 7 3.69 -3.19 1.38
C GLU A 7 4.52 -4.46 1.40
N ASP A 8 4.06 -5.52 0.74
CA ASP A 8 4.74 -6.83 0.79
C ASP A 8 6.05 -6.88 -0.01
N GLY A 9 6.25 -6.00 -0.96
CA GLY A 9 7.47 -5.95 -1.77
C GLY A 9 8.38 -4.78 -1.39
N PRO A 10 9.66 -4.83 -1.81
CA PRO A 10 10.63 -3.78 -1.48
C PRO A 10 10.38 -2.45 -2.20
N GLU A 11 9.60 -2.46 -3.28
CA GLU A 11 9.36 -1.28 -4.11
C GLU A 11 8.42 -0.27 -3.45
N VAL A 12 7.59 -0.70 -2.50
CA VAL A 12 6.68 0.17 -1.75
C VAL A 12 7.14 0.19 -0.29
N THR A 13 7.68 1.32 0.16
CA THR A 13 8.18 1.41 1.53
C THR A 13 7.06 1.65 2.53
N ARG A 14 5.96 2.28 2.09
CA ARG A 14 4.84 2.62 2.96
C ARG A 14 3.62 3.00 2.13
N VAL A 15 2.42 2.68 2.60
CA VAL A 15 1.18 3.24 2.08
C VAL A 15 0.89 4.51 2.85
N ILE A 16 0.83 5.64 2.15
CA ILE A 16 0.60 6.96 2.77
C ILE A 16 -0.90 7.20 2.93
N HIS A 17 -1.66 6.88 1.90
CA HIS A 17 -3.10 7.15 1.85
C HIS A 17 -3.77 6.11 0.96
N MET A 18 -4.99 5.71 1.30
CA MET A 18 -5.72 4.73 0.51
C MET A 18 -7.22 4.98 0.60
N ARG A 19 -7.89 4.78 -0.54
CA ARG A 19 -9.35 4.76 -0.63
C ARG A 19 -9.79 3.56 -1.44
N THR A 20 -10.87 2.94 -1.01
CA THR A 20 -11.53 1.89 -1.79
C THR A 20 -12.98 2.28 -1.99
N VAL A 21 -13.48 2.06 -3.20
CA VAL A 21 -14.85 2.38 -3.56
C VAL A 21 -15.46 1.18 -4.27
N HIS A 22 -16.63 0.74 -3.83
CA HIS A 22 -17.39 -0.27 -4.57
C HIS A 22 -17.98 0.38 -5.82
N ILE A 23 -17.60 -0.14 -7.00
CA ILE A 23 -18.19 0.28 -8.27
C ILE A 23 -19.33 -0.64 -8.69
N SER A 24 -19.39 -1.84 -8.07
CA SER A 24 -20.49 -2.77 -8.13
C SER A 24 -20.35 -3.71 -6.93
N PRO A 25 -21.34 -4.57 -6.64
CA PRO A 25 -21.20 -5.54 -5.54
C PRO A 25 -19.98 -6.44 -5.67
N ASP A 26 -19.53 -6.71 -6.90
CA ASP A 26 -18.45 -7.65 -7.19
C ASP A 26 -17.16 -6.98 -7.63
N ALA A 27 -17.08 -5.64 -7.57
CA ALA A 27 -15.90 -4.93 -8.03
C ALA A 27 -15.64 -3.69 -7.18
N ILE A 28 -14.35 -3.46 -6.89
CA ILE A 28 -13.91 -2.26 -6.17
C ILE A 28 -12.86 -1.52 -6.98
N LEU A 29 -12.81 -0.21 -6.75
CA LEU A 29 -11.72 0.65 -7.18
C LEU A 29 -10.81 0.88 -5.98
N VAL A 30 -9.52 0.71 -6.17
CA VAL A 30 -8.49 0.99 -5.17
C VAL A 30 -7.67 2.17 -5.65
N ALA A 31 -7.57 3.21 -4.84
CA ALA A 31 -6.72 4.36 -5.11
C ALA A 31 -5.81 4.55 -3.90
N ALA A 32 -4.51 4.56 -4.11
CA ALA A 32 -3.56 4.69 -3.01
C ALA A 32 -2.38 5.58 -3.38
N LYS A 33 -1.93 6.36 -2.41
CA LYS A 33 -0.65 7.06 -2.48
C LYS A 33 0.36 6.19 -1.76
N ILE A 34 1.42 5.80 -2.45
CA ILE A 34 2.45 4.91 -1.94
C ILE A 34 3.80 5.63 -1.88
N ALA A 35 4.57 5.34 -0.85
CA ALA A 35 5.90 5.89 -0.72
C ALA A 35 6.91 5.02 -1.46
N VAL A 36 7.74 5.65 -2.28
CA VAL A 36 8.85 5.01 -2.97
C VAL A 36 10.16 5.62 -2.48
N ARG A 37 11.29 5.00 -2.82
CA ARG A 37 12.59 5.50 -2.40
C ARG A 37 12.99 6.70 -3.25
N PRO A 38 13.57 7.76 -2.63
CA PRO A 38 13.96 8.96 -3.38
C PRO A 38 14.93 8.69 -4.54
N ALA A 39 15.76 7.65 -4.42
CA ALA A 39 16.74 7.31 -5.44
C ALA A 39 16.18 6.46 -6.59
N ASP A 40 14.92 6.03 -6.51
CA ASP A 40 14.32 5.22 -7.57
C ASP A 40 14.17 6.02 -8.86
N THR A 41 14.53 5.39 -9.99
CA THR A 41 14.29 5.97 -11.31
C THR A 41 12.80 5.83 -11.67
N ALA A 42 12.38 6.59 -12.68
CA ALA A 42 11.00 6.47 -13.19
C ALA A 42 10.69 5.04 -13.64
N ALA A 43 11.66 4.37 -14.27
CA ALA A 43 11.47 2.98 -14.71
C ALA A 43 11.31 2.04 -13.52
N GLN A 44 12.07 2.25 -12.44
CA GLN A 44 11.95 1.45 -11.22
C GLN A 44 10.59 1.68 -10.54
N VAL A 45 10.13 2.92 -10.50
CA VAL A 45 8.82 3.26 -9.94
C VAL A 45 7.71 2.59 -10.74
N ALA A 46 7.75 2.67 -12.06
CA ALA A 46 6.74 2.05 -12.92
C ALA A 46 6.69 0.54 -12.75
N ALA A 47 7.85 -0.12 -12.72
CA ALA A 47 7.93 -1.57 -12.49
C ALA A 47 7.41 -1.94 -11.10
N GLY A 48 7.70 -1.12 -10.10
CA GLY A 48 7.22 -1.31 -8.73
C GLY A 48 5.71 -1.20 -8.63
N ILE A 49 5.12 -0.23 -9.31
CA ILE A 49 3.66 -0.07 -9.37
C ILE A 49 3.02 -1.31 -10.00
N ASP A 50 3.55 -1.80 -11.11
CA ASP A 50 3.02 -3.00 -11.77
C ASP A 50 3.08 -4.21 -10.85
N ALA A 51 4.18 -4.40 -10.14
CA ALA A 51 4.34 -5.49 -9.18
C ALA A 51 3.34 -5.38 -8.02
N ALA A 52 3.16 -4.17 -7.49
CA ALA A 52 2.22 -3.91 -6.41
C ALA A 52 0.77 -4.19 -6.84
N GLU A 53 0.40 -3.77 -8.05
CA GLU A 53 -0.93 -4.05 -8.60
C GLU A 53 -1.20 -5.54 -8.71
N LYS A 54 -0.22 -6.31 -9.17
CA LYS A 54 -0.35 -7.77 -9.27
C LYS A 54 -0.60 -8.41 -7.90
N ARG A 55 0.12 -7.94 -6.87
CA ARG A 55 -0.08 -8.45 -5.51
C ARG A 55 -1.48 -8.14 -4.99
N VAL A 56 -1.97 -6.92 -5.23
CA VAL A 56 -3.32 -6.55 -4.80
C VAL A 56 -4.37 -7.42 -5.50
N ARG A 57 -4.25 -7.60 -6.81
CA ARG A 57 -5.20 -8.43 -7.57
C ARG A 57 -5.17 -9.90 -7.14
N ALA A 58 -4.00 -10.41 -6.80
CA ALA A 58 -3.87 -11.79 -6.33
C ALA A 58 -4.53 -11.98 -4.96
N THR A 59 -4.45 -10.97 -4.09
CA THR A 59 -5.00 -11.01 -2.74
C THR A 59 -6.49 -10.66 -2.72
N VAL A 60 -6.89 -9.69 -3.55
CA VAL A 60 -8.27 -9.18 -3.60
C VAL A 60 -8.72 -9.16 -5.06
N PRO A 61 -9.24 -10.30 -5.57
CA PRO A 61 -9.59 -10.42 -6.99
C PRO A 61 -10.65 -9.43 -7.49
N ILE A 62 -11.50 -8.91 -6.61
CA ILE A 62 -12.50 -7.91 -7.00
C ILE A 62 -11.92 -6.50 -7.15
N ALA A 63 -10.64 -6.30 -6.87
CA ALA A 63 -9.96 -5.02 -7.11
C ALA A 63 -9.73 -4.85 -8.62
N GLU A 64 -10.78 -4.39 -9.31
CA GLU A 64 -10.79 -4.31 -10.77
C GLU A 64 -10.00 -3.14 -11.30
N ILE A 65 -10.13 -1.98 -10.64
CA ILE A 65 -9.42 -0.76 -11.01
C ILE A 65 -8.49 -0.39 -9.87
N ILE A 66 -7.19 -0.22 -10.18
CA ILE A 66 -6.17 0.11 -9.19
C ILE A 66 -5.38 1.30 -9.70
N TYR A 67 -5.41 2.40 -8.95
CA TYR A 67 -4.59 3.59 -9.20
C TYR A 67 -3.61 3.76 -8.06
N LEU A 68 -2.31 3.75 -8.37
CA LEU A 68 -1.25 3.94 -7.38
C LEU A 68 -0.48 5.19 -7.75
N GLU A 69 -0.45 6.16 -6.84
CA GLU A 69 0.29 7.40 -7.00
C GLU A 69 1.59 7.31 -6.19
N PRO A 70 2.77 7.36 -6.85
CA PRO A 70 4.04 7.34 -6.12
C PRO A 70 4.34 8.70 -5.51
N ASP A 71 4.91 8.70 -4.31
CA ASP A 71 5.34 9.91 -3.62
C ASP A 71 6.55 9.57 -2.73
N ILE A 72 7.19 10.60 -2.23
CA ILE A 72 8.26 10.48 -1.25
C ILE A 72 7.66 10.73 0.13
N TYR A 73 7.86 9.78 1.05
CA TYR A 73 7.31 9.93 2.40
C TYR A 73 8.05 11.03 3.17
N HIS A 74 7.27 11.92 3.77
CA HIS A 74 7.78 12.99 4.63
C HIS A 74 7.15 12.85 6.02
N PRO A 75 7.94 12.64 7.08
CA PRO A 75 7.40 12.49 8.44
C PRO A 75 6.53 13.66 8.89
N SER A 76 6.80 14.89 8.39
CA SER A 76 6.00 16.07 8.70
C SER A 76 4.57 16.00 8.16
N ARG A 77 4.28 15.07 7.27
CA ARG A 77 2.95 14.86 6.68
C ARG A 77 2.22 13.67 7.29
N GLU A 78 2.71 13.15 8.39
CA GLU A 78 2.15 11.95 9.03
C GLU A 78 0.69 12.13 9.42
N ASP A 79 0.30 13.37 9.78
CA ASP A 79 -1.07 13.70 10.16
C ASP A 79 -2.09 13.47 9.04
N HIS A 80 -1.63 13.35 7.80
CA HIS A 80 -2.48 13.11 6.64
C HIS A 80 -2.68 11.62 6.35
N THR A 81 -2.07 10.74 7.14
CA THR A 81 -2.25 9.30 6.96
C THR A 81 -3.63 8.87 7.43
N ASP A 82 -4.31 8.11 6.60
CA ASP A 82 -5.64 7.58 6.91
C ASP A 82 -5.59 6.73 8.19
N PRO A 83 -6.50 6.96 9.16
CA PRO A 83 -6.50 6.20 10.42
C PRO A 83 -6.61 4.68 10.23
N SER A 84 -7.33 4.21 9.22
CA SER A 84 -7.43 2.77 8.94
C SER A 84 -6.10 2.17 8.52
N ILE A 85 -5.29 2.93 7.80
CA ILE A 85 -3.94 2.51 7.40
C ILE A 85 -3.04 2.45 8.62
N ARG A 86 -3.09 3.45 9.50
CA ARG A 86 -2.32 3.45 10.74
C ARG A 86 -2.65 2.24 11.61
N ALA A 87 -3.92 1.90 11.72
CA ALA A 87 -4.35 0.74 12.49
C ALA A 87 -3.80 -0.56 11.90
N ALA A 88 -3.84 -0.71 10.57
CA ALA A 88 -3.30 -1.89 9.89
C ALA A 88 -1.79 -2.00 10.08
N GLN A 89 -1.07 -0.89 10.00
CA GLN A 89 0.37 -0.86 10.20
C GLN A 89 0.76 -1.19 11.64
N ARG A 90 0.04 -0.66 12.63
CA ARG A 90 0.26 -0.98 14.03
C ARG A 90 0.03 -2.45 14.33
N GLY A 91 -1.01 -3.04 13.76
CA GLY A 91 -1.28 -4.46 13.92
C GLY A 91 -0.16 -5.32 13.38
N ARG A 92 0.39 -4.96 12.22
CA ARG A 92 1.52 -5.67 11.62
C ARG A 92 2.78 -5.57 12.50
N LEU A 93 3.10 -4.38 12.97
CA LEU A 93 4.26 -4.16 13.85
C LEU A 93 4.13 -4.95 15.17
N HIS A 94 2.93 -5.00 15.72
CA HIS A 94 2.67 -5.76 16.94
C HIS A 94 2.87 -7.25 16.72
N ARG A 95 2.43 -7.79 15.60
CA ARG A 95 2.63 -9.20 15.25
C ARG A 95 4.11 -9.53 15.07
N ASP A 96 4.87 -8.65 14.44
CA ASP A 96 6.30 -8.82 14.24
C ASP A 96 7.04 -8.84 15.57
N ARG A 97 6.67 -7.97 16.51
CA ARG A 97 7.24 -7.97 17.85
C ARG A 97 6.96 -9.27 18.60
N ALA A 98 5.74 -9.79 18.46
CA ALA A 98 5.39 -11.06 19.11
C ALA A 98 6.24 -12.22 18.59
N LYS A 99 6.57 -12.22 17.30
CA LYS A 99 7.47 -13.22 16.71
C LYS A 99 8.89 -13.09 17.22
N ASP A 100 9.38 -11.86 17.38
CA ASP A 100 10.75 -11.59 17.81
C ASP A 100 11.00 -11.95 19.28
N THR A 101 9.96 -12.04 20.09
CA THR A 101 10.09 -12.37 21.51
C THR A 101 10.07 -13.87 21.80
N GLN A 102 9.93 -14.68 20.79
CA GLN A 102 10.02 -16.13 20.90
C GLN A 102 11.36 -16.65 20.41
#